data_bc77ed8f9d69819b14cf3ac724ec22b0
#
_entry.id   bc77ed8f9d69819b14cf3ac724ec22b0
#
_cell.length_a   1.000
_cell.length_b   1.000
_cell.length_c   1.000
_cell.angle_alpha   90.00
_cell.angle_beta   90.00
_cell.angle_gamma   90.00
#
_symmetry.space_group_name_H-M   'P 1'
#
loop_
_entity.id
_entity.type
_entity.pdbx_description
1 polymer ?
#
loop_
_entity_poly.entity_id
_entity_poly.type
_entity_poly.pdbx_seq_one_letter_code
_entity_poly.pdbx_strand_id
1 'polypeptide(L)'
;IMRIPGEGTDQLINRKEEAAVYHIIASKNICDNIAYINPENGYKITEFMEGARVCDPLNVDDLKKCMAKLRAFHQLKLSVDHTFDIFAQIDFYESLWNGNSSVYKDYQKTKENVLSLRDYIDSHVQEKVLTHIDAVPDNFLFTEETSGKEDIRLIDWEYAGMQDPHVDIAMFCIYALYNKRQVDRLINIYFENK
;
A
#
# COMPACT_ATOMS: atom_id res chain seq x y z
N ILE A 1 -14.92 7.74 -11.68
CA ILE A 1 -14.56 6.34 -12.01
C ILE A 1 -15.43 5.41 -11.19
N MET A 2 -15.85 4.30 -11.78
CA MET A 2 -16.58 3.24 -11.08
C MET A 2 -15.76 1.96 -11.11
N ARG A 3 -15.48 1.39 -9.94
CA ARG A 3 -14.91 0.04 -9.80
C ARG A 3 -16.02 -0.96 -9.57
N ILE A 4 -16.01 -2.02 -10.37
CA ILE A 4 -16.81 -3.23 -10.19
C ILE A 4 -15.82 -4.35 -9.92
N PRO A 5 -15.89 -5.05 -8.77
CA PRO A 5 -14.98 -6.14 -8.46
C PRO A 5 -15.01 -7.24 -9.53
N GLY A 6 -13.85 -7.77 -9.89
CA GLY A 6 -13.72 -8.91 -10.78
C GLY A 6 -14.14 -10.21 -10.11
N GLU A 7 -14.45 -11.23 -10.91
CA GLU A 7 -14.77 -12.58 -10.43
C GLU A 7 -13.60 -13.13 -9.59
N GLY A 8 -13.88 -13.68 -8.41
CA GLY A 8 -12.90 -14.26 -7.50
C GLY A 8 -12.19 -13.26 -6.57
N THR A 9 -12.33 -11.95 -6.78
CA THR A 9 -11.68 -10.96 -5.90
C THR A 9 -12.28 -10.93 -4.50
N ASP A 10 -13.49 -11.40 -4.31
CA ASP A 10 -14.15 -11.49 -2.99
C ASP A 10 -13.41 -12.43 -2.02
N GLN A 11 -12.61 -13.37 -2.55
CA GLN A 11 -11.75 -14.24 -1.75
C GLN A 11 -10.45 -13.55 -1.31
N LEU A 12 -10.03 -12.50 -2.00
CA LEU A 12 -8.74 -11.84 -1.79
C LEU A 12 -8.87 -10.57 -0.95
N ILE A 13 -9.98 -9.84 -1.10
CA ILE A 13 -10.15 -8.50 -0.54
C ILE A 13 -11.35 -8.47 0.41
N ASN A 14 -11.10 -8.01 1.63
CA ASN A 14 -12.16 -7.75 2.61
C ASN A 14 -12.76 -6.36 2.36
N ARG A 15 -13.90 -6.31 1.68
CA ARG A 15 -14.57 -5.05 1.30
C ARG A 15 -15.06 -4.22 2.47
N LYS A 16 -15.32 -4.84 3.62
CA LYS A 16 -15.70 -4.12 4.86
C LYS A 16 -14.50 -3.40 5.47
N GLU A 17 -13.35 -4.04 5.46
CA GLU A 17 -12.10 -3.44 5.92
C GLU A 17 -11.69 -2.28 5.01
N GLU A 18 -11.74 -2.46 3.69
CA GLU A 18 -11.52 -1.38 2.73
C GLU A 18 -12.42 -0.17 2.98
N ALA A 19 -13.73 -0.39 3.14
CA ALA A 19 -14.68 0.68 3.41
C ALA A 19 -14.40 1.39 4.76
N ALA A 20 -14.01 0.64 5.80
CA ALA A 20 -13.61 1.20 7.09
C ALA A 20 -12.37 2.10 6.98
N VAL A 21 -11.38 1.69 6.19
CA VAL A 21 -10.18 2.50 5.91
C VAL A 21 -10.57 3.81 5.22
N TYR A 22 -11.34 3.75 4.13
CA TYR A 22 -11.78 4.95 3.42
C TYR A 22 -12.57 5.91 4.31
N HIS A 23 -13.40 5.39 5.22
CA HIS A 23 -14.13 6.22 6.18
C HIS A 23 -13.19 7.05 7.08
N ILE A 24 -12.06 6.49 7.48
CA ILE A 24 -11.07 7.16 8.34
C ILE A 24 -10.23 8.17 7.57
N ILE A 25 -9.83 7.85 6.33
CA ILE A 25 -8.88 8.68 5.57
C ILE A 25 -9.56 9.75 4.70
N ALA A 26 -10.86 9.64 4.40
CA ALA A 26 -11.57 10.52 3.45
C ALA A 26 -11.42 12.02 3.75
N SER A 27 -11.38 12.41 5.04
CA SER A 27 -11.24 13.82 5.45
C SER A 27 -9.80 14.31 5.55
N LYS A 28 -8.80 13.48 5.24
CA LYS A 28 -7.39 13.76 5.51
C LYS A 28 -6.60 14.28 4.30
N ASN A 29 -7.25 14.46 3.17
CA ASN A 29 -6.59 14.87 1.91
C ASN A 29 -5.45 13.93 1.49
N ILE A 30 -5.63 12.62 1.69
CA ILE A 30 -4.62 11.59 1.43
C ILE A 30 -5.02 10.75 0.22
N CYS A 31 -6.29 10.33 0.17
CA CYS A 31 -6.83 9.44 -0.86
C CYS A 31 -7.61 10.21 -1.95
N ASP A 32 -8.03 9.47 -2.96
CA ASP A 32 -9.03 9.92 -3.93
C ASP A 32 -10.37 10.26 -3.24
N ASN A 33 -11.15 11.15 -3.85
CA ASN A 33 -12.45 11.52 -3.33
C ASN A 33 -13.47 10.41 -3.60
N ILE A 34 -13.97 9.80 -2.53
CA ILE A 34 -14.98 8.73 -2.62
C ILE A 34 -16.38 9.34 -2.67
N ALA A 35 -17.09 9.10 -3.78
CA ALA A 35 -18.50 9.45 -3.91
C ALA A 35 -19.41 8.34 -3.39
N TYR A 36 -18.98 7.09 -3.50
CA TYR A 36 -19.73 5.92 -3.03
C TYR A 36 -18.80 4.72 -2.81
N ILE A 37 -19.02 3.97 -1.75
CA ILE A 37 -18.41 2.67 -1.50
C ILE A 37 -19.42 1.75 -0.83
N ASN A 38 -19.53 0.51 -1.32
CA ASN A 38 -20.43 -0.49 -0.76
C ASN A 38 -19.60 -1.65 -0.17
N PRO A 39 -19.60 -1.82 1.17
CA PRO A 39 -18.83 -2.87 1.83
C PRO A 39 -19.33 -4.29 1.57
N GLU A 40 -20.57 -4.46 1.08
CA GLU A 40 -21.14 -5.80 0.85
C GLU A 40 -20.80 -6.35 -0.53
N ASN A 41 -20.66 -5.50 -1.55
CA ASN A 41 -20.36 -5.92 -2.91
C ASN A 41 -19.11 -5.30 -3.53
N GLY A 42 -18.40 -4.45 -2.79
CA GLY A 42 -17.16 -3.81 -3.22
C GLY A 42 -17.30 -2.79 -4.35
N TYR A 43 -18.51 -2.38 -4.71
CA TYR A 43 -18.68 -1.29 -5.67
C TYR A 43 -18.18 0.00 -5.10
N LYS A 44 -17.33 0.70 -5.86
CA LYS A 44 -16.73 1.97 -5.45
C LYS A 44 -16.83 2.98 -6.59
N ILE A 45 -17.25 4.20 -6.28
CA ILE A 45 -17.27 5.34 -7.20
C ILE A 45 -16.38 6.42 -6.63
N THR A 46 -15.40 6.84 -7.41
CA THR A 46 -14.47 7.92 -7.06
C THR A 46 -14.54 9.04 -8.08
N GLU A 47 -14.19 10.24 -7.66
CA GLU A 47 -14.00 11.36 -8.56
C GLU A 47 -12.87 11.07 -9.56
N PHE A 48 -13.07 11.49 -10.81
CA PHE A 48 -12.01 11.39 -11.82
C PHE A 48 -11.05 12.57 -11.67
N MET A 49 -9.79 12.30 -11.54
CA MET A 49 -8.73 13.31 -11.43
C MET A 49 -8.18 13.57 -12.84
N GLU A 50 -8.75 14.58 -13.51
CA GLU A 50 -8.33 14.96 -14.86
C GLU A 50 -6.89 15.45 -14.87
N GLY A 51 -6.12 15.02 -15.88
CA GLY A 51 -4.70 15.38 -16.01
C GLY A 51 -3.76 14.75 -14.99
N ALA A 52 -4.25 13.85 -14.13
CA ALA A 52 -3.40 13.14 -13.18
C ALA A 52 -2.34 12.30 -13.89
N ARG A 53 -1.13 12.30 -13.33
CA ARG A 53 -0.04 11.38 -13.73
C ARG A 53 0.39 10.54 -12.54
N VAL A 54 0.94 9.38 -12.80
CA VAL A 54 1.56 8.53 -11.77
C VAL A 54 2.96 9.02 -11.40
N CYS A 55 3.49 8.52 -10.28
CA CYS A 55 4.87 8.77 -9.88
C CYS A 55 5.85 8.18 -10.88
N ASP A 56 6.85 8.97 -11.29
CA ASP A 56 8.03 8.44 -11.98
C ASP A 56 9.06 7.98 -10.92
N PRO A 57 9.27 6.66 -10.75
CA PRO A 57 10.18 6.13 -9.73
C PRO A 57 11.66 6.42 -10.01
N LEU A 58 12.01 7.02 -11.14
CA LEU A 58 13.35 7.49 -11.46
C LEU A 58 13.53 8.98 -11.20
N ASN A 59 12.45 9.74 -11.07
CA ASN A 59 12.47 11.17 -10.80
C ASN A 59 12.62 11.44 -9.29
N VAL A 60 13.76 12.03 -8.90
CA VAL A 60 14.09 12.30 -7.49
C VAL A 60 13.10 13.27 -6.83
N ASP A 61 12.54 14.23 -7.56
CA ASP A 61 11.59 15.18 -6.98
C ASP A 61 10.22 14.53 -6.74
N ASP A 62 9.80 13.61 -7.62
CA ASP A 62 8.62 12.78 -7.38
C ASP A 62 8.83 11.93 -6.12
N LEU A 63 10.00 11.26 -6.00
CA LEU A 63 10.32 10.45 -4.81
C LEU A 63 10.26 11.26 -3.51
N LYS A 64 10.83 12.48 -3.50
CA LYS A 64 10.77 13.35 -2.33
C LYS A 64 9.32 13.67 -1.94
N LYS A 65 8.48 13.98 -2.91
CA LYS A 65 7.08 14.32 -2.69
C LYS A 65 6.27 13.12 -2.22
N CYS A 66 6.43 11.94 -2.87
CA CYS A 66 5.76 10.71 -2.46
C CYS A 66 6.15 10.31 -1.03
N MET A 67 7.45 10.32 -0.71
CA MET A 67 7.93 9.96 0.63
C MET A 67 7.50 10.98 1.69
N ALA A 68 7.44 12.27 1.36
CA ALA A 68 6.90 13.29 2.26
C ALA A 68 5.40 13.07 2.54
N LYS A 69 4.60 12.73 1.50
CA LYS A 69 3.18 12.41 1.64
C LYS A 69 2.98 11.17 2.50
N LEU A 70 3.73 10.10 2.23
CA LEU A 70 3.65 8.83 2.95
C LEU A 70 4.05 9.00 4.42
N ARG A 71 5.15 9.71 4.70
CA ARG A 71 5.57 10.02 6.06
C ARG A 71 4.54 10.84 6.82
N ALA A 72 3.97 11.88 6.18
CA ALA A 72 2.91 12.68 6.78
C ALA A 72 1.67 11.83 7.12
N PHE A 73 1.31 10.87 6.26
CA PHE A 73 0.24 9.91 6.52
C PHE A 73 0.56 9.04 7.75
N HIS A 74 1.73 8.41 7.81
CA HIS A 74 2.13 7.57 8.94
C HIS A 74 2.18 8.34 10.26
N GLN A 75 2.58 9.63 10.22
CA GLN A 75 2.62 10.50 11.40
C GLN A 75 1.25 10.85 11.96
N LEU A 76 0.17 10.69 11.19
CA LEU A 76 -1.20 10.83 11.70
C LEU A 76 -1.56 9.74 12.71
N LYS A 77 -0.82 8.62 12.75
CA LYS A 77 -1.03 7.47 13.64
C LYS A 77 -2.50 7.00 13.65
N LEU A 78 -3.10 6.97 12.47
CA LEU A 78 -4.46 6.47 12.31
C LEU A 78 -4.50 4.99 12.63
N SER A 79 -5.66 4.50 13.05
CA SER A 79 -5.86 3.09 13.41
C SER A 79 -7.17 2.54 12.88
N VAL A 80 -7.17 1.26 12.58
CA VAL A 80 -8.31 0.41 12.23
C VAL A 80 -8.29 -0.85 13.09
N ASP A 81 -9.39 -1.59 13.12
CA ASP A 81 -9.52 -2.79 13.97
C ASP A 81 -8.89 -4.06 13.37
N HIS A 82 -8.30 -3.96 12.18
CA HIS A 82 -7.67 -5.09 11.50
C HIS A 82 -6.18 -4.87 11.26
N THR A 83 -5.44 -5.97 11.20
CA THR A 83 -3.98 -5.99 10.98
C THR A 83 -3.69 -6.73 9.68
N PHE A 84 -2.78 -6.20 8.87
CA PHE A 84 -2.24 -6.92 7.72
C PHE A 84 -1.02 -7.74 8.16
N ASP A 85 -1.19 -9.03 8.42
CA ASP A 85 -0.09 -9.94 8.77
C ASP A 85 0.52 -10.52 7.49
N ILE A 86 1.73 -10.05 7.12
CA ILE A 86 2.44 -10.44 5.90
C ILE A 86 2.67 -11.96 5.86
N PHE A 87 2.99 -12.58 6.99
CA PHE A 87 3.26 -14.01 7.04
C PHE A 87 1.98 -14.84 6.98
N ALA A 88 0.91 -14.38 7.62
CA ALA A 88 -0.40 -15.01 7.51
C ALA A 88 -0.97 -14.93 6.08
N GLN A 89 -0.64 -13.86 5.33
CA GLN A 89 -1.02 -13.74 3.92
C GLN A 89 -0.38 -14.83 3.03
N ILE A 90 0.84 -15.27 3.34
CA ILE A 90 1.48 -16.38 2.60
C ILE A 90 0.65 -17.66 2.77
N ASP A 91 0.29 -18.00 3.99
CA ASP A 91 -0.51 -19.19 4.29
C ASP A 91 -1.93 -19.09 3.71
N PHE A 92 -2.52 -17.88 3.75
CA PHE A 92 -3.81 -17.60 3.16
C PHE A 92 -3.81 -17.81 1.64
N TYR A 93 -2.85 -17.24 0.92
CA TYR A 93 -2.74 -17.41 -0.54
C TYR A 93 -2.47 -18.86 -0.94
N GLU A 94 -1.65 -19.59 -0.15
CA GLU A 94 -1.46 -21.03 -0.38
C GLU A 94 -2.76 -21.83 -0.21
N SER A 95 -3.61 -21.46 0.74
CA SER A 95 -4.90 -22.11 0.96
C SER A 95 -5.82 -22.04 -0.27
N LEU A 96 -5.66 -21.00 -1.08
CA LEU A 96 -6.43 -20.80 -2.33
C LEU A 96 -5.96 -21.70 -3.49
N TRP A 97 -4.84 -22.40 -3.34
CA TRP A 97 -4.31 -23.29 -4.40
C TRP A 97 -5.07 -24.60 -4.51
N ASN A 98 -6.04 -24.87 -3.62
CA ASN A 98 -6.87 -26.08 -3.66
C ASN A 98 -6.05 -27.38 -3.70
N GLY A 99 -4.94 -27.44 -2.96
CA GLY A 99 -4.04 -28.61 -2.91
C GLY A 99 -3.05 -28.72 -4.07
N ASN A 100 -3.02 -27.78 -4.99
CA ASN A 100 -1.97 -27.71 -5.99
C ASN A 100 -0.64 -27.23 -5.40
N SER A 101 0.44 -27.47 -6.11
CA SER A 101 1.77 -26.98 -5.75
C SER A 101 2.17 -25.77 -6.58
N SER A 102 3.10 -24.96 -6.08
CA SER A 102 3.71 -23.89 -6.85
C SER A 102 4.39 -24.42 -8.12
N VAL A 103 4.31 -23.67 -9.21
CA VAL A 103 5.05 -23.96 -10.45
C VAL A 103 6.54 -23.65 -10.33
N TYR A 104 6.95 -22.87 -9.33
CA TYR A 104 8.34 -22.49 -9.08
C TYR A 104 9.03 -23.57 -8.23
N LYS A 105 10.12 -24.14 -8.74
CA LYS A 105 10.85 -25.25 -8.09
C LYS A 105 11.50 -24.87 -6.76
N ASP A 106 11.84 -23.61 -6.59
CA ASP A 106 12.49 -23.05 -5.41
C ASP A 106 11.52 -22.41 -4.41
N TYR A 107 10.22 -22.48 -4.67
CA TYR A 107 9.20 -21.85 -3.84
C TYR A 107 9.32 -22.22 -2.36
N GLN A 108 9.38 -23.53 -2.06
CA GLN A 108 9.45 -24.00 -0.67
C GLN A 108 10.69 -23.44 0.05
N LYS A 109 11.84 -23.46 -0.61
CA LYS A 109 13.09 -22.92 -0.06
C LYS A 109 13.01 -21.41 0.15
N THR A 110 12.38 -20.69 -0.78
CA THR A 110 12.17 -19.24 -0.67
C THR A 110 11.23 -18.93 0.48
N LYS A 111 10.11 -19.65 0.61
CA LYS A 111 9.18 -19.52 1.74
C LYS A 111 9.88 -19.72 3.09
N GLU A 112 10.67 -20.80 3.24
CA GLU A 112 11.43 -21.07 4.46
C GLU A 112 12.39 -19.92 4.81
N ASN A 113 13.09 -19.37 3.83
CA ASN A 113 13.98 -18.22 4.02
C ASN A 113 13.19 -16.97 4.48
N VAL A 114 12.02 -16.72 3.89
CA VAL A 114 11.15 -15.59 4.30
C VAL A 114 10.63 -15.79 5.72
N LEU A 115 10.12 -16.97 6.04
CA LEU A 115 9.60 -17.27 7.38
C LEU A 115 10.68 -17.22 8.46
N SER A 116 11.94 -17.50 8.13
CA SER A 116 13.06 -17.37 9.07
C SER A 116 13.34 -15.94 9.53
N LEU A 117 12.78 -14.92 8.83
CA LEU A 117 12.90 -13.51 9.19
C LEU A 117 11.84 -13.06 10.21
N ARG A 118 10.82 -13.90 10.50
CA ARG A 118 9.69 -13.53 11.36
C ARG A 118 10.14 -13.01 12.72
N ASP A 119 10.93 -13.81 13.45
CA ASP A 119 11.38 -13.43 14.79
C ASP A 119 12.20 -12.14 14.81
N TYR A 120 13.03 -11.94 13.77
CA TYR A 120 13.79 -10.71 13.60
C TYR A 120 12.86 -9.52 13.40
N ILE A 121 11.90 -9.62 12.49
CA ILE A 121 10.94 -8.54 12.19
C ILE A 121 10.10 -8.23 13.43
N ASP A 122 9.50 -9.24 14.06
CA ASP A 122 8.63 -9.08 15.22
C ASP A 122 9.35 -8.42 16.41
N SER A 123 10.65 -8.69 16.58
CA SER A 123 11.46 -8.06 17.63
C SER A 123 11.86 -6.61 17.33
N HIS A 124 11.74 -6.15 16.09
CA HIS A 124 12.15 -4.79 15.66
C HIS A 124 10.99 -3.85 15.37
N VAL A 125 9.77 -4.36 15.26
CA VAL A 125 8.57 -3.52 15.11
C VAL A 125 8.39 -2.65 16.36
N GLN A 126 8.40 -1.33 16.17
CA GLN A 126 8.23 -0.37 17.27
C GLN A 126 6.76 -0.01 17.49
N GLU A 127 6.08 0.36 16.44
CA GLU A 127 4.68 0.82 16.48
C GLU A 127 4.00 0.44 15.16
N LYS A 128 2.80 -0.14 15.24
CA LYS A 128 1.94 -0.35 14.08
C LYS A 128 1.01 0.84 13.94
N VAL A 129 0.89 1.35 12.72
CA VAL A 129 -0.05 2.41 12.34
C VAL A 129 -0.89 1.92 11.16
N LEU A 130 -1.93 2.66 10.79
CA LEU A 130 -2.59 2.40 9.52
C LEU A 130 -1.57 2.60 8.40
N THR A 131 -1.36 1.56 7.62
CA THR A 131 -0.37 1.45 6.54
C THR A 131 -1.12 1.10 5.26
N HIS A 132 -0.67 1.61 4.13
CA HIS A 132 -1.35 1.39 2.84
C HIS A 132 -1.18 -0.06 2.35
N ILE A 133 -0.04 -0.67 2.63
CA ILE A 133 0.40 -2.02 2.23
C ILE A 133 0.78 -2.10 0.74
N ASP A 134 0.03 -1.46 -0.14
CA ASP A 134 0.28 -1.43 -1.59
C ASP A 134 0.72 -0.03 -2.07
N ALA A 135 1.65 0.62 -1.32
CA ALA A 135 2.18 1.94 -1.64
C ALA A 135 3.18 1.91 -2.82
N VAL A 136 2.75 1.33 -3.94
CA VAL A 136 3.54 1.23 -5.17
C VAL A 136 3.56 2.55 -5.95
N PRO A 137 4.56 2.80 -6.84
CA PRO A 137 4.65 4.07 -7.58
C PRO A 137 3.37 4.46 -8.33
N ASP A 138 2.67 3.48 -8.92
CA ASP A 138 1.47 3.68 -9.73
C ASP A 138 0.26 4.14 -8.90
N ASN A 139 0.29 3.92 -7.58
CA ASN A 139 -0.77 4.35 -6.67
C ASN A 139 -0.57 5.79 -6.15
N PHE A 140 0.52 6.48 -6.49
CA PHE A 140 0.71 7.90 -6.21
C PHE A 140 0.31 8.73 -7.43
N LEU A 141 -0.83 9.40 -7.36
CA LEU A 141 -1.33 10.29 -8.41
C LEU A 141 -0.98 11.74 -8.11
N PHE A 142 -0.29 12.36 -9.03
CA PHE A 142 0.04 13.77 -9.05
C PHE A 142 -1.03 14.52 -9.84
N THR A 143 -1.63 15.53 -9.22
CA THR A 143 -2.65 16.39 -9.81
C THR A 143 -2.27 17.85 -9.64
N GLU A 144 -2.74 18.72 -10.50
CA GLU A 144 -2.65 20.17 -10.29
C GLU A 144 -3.95 20.68 -9.70
N GLU A 145 -3.86 21.36 -8.57
CA GLU A 145 -4.98 22.14 -8.05
C GLU A 145 -5.23 23.37 -8.94
N THR A 146 -6.44 23.93 -8.87
CA THR A 146 -6.78 25.19 -9.54
C THR A 146 -5.87 26.37 -9.16
N SER A 147 -5.17 26.26 -8.04
CA SER A 147 -4.16 27.21 -7.57
C SER A 147 -2.83 27.12 -8.30
N GLY A 148 -2.64 26.13 -9.19
CA GLY A 148 -1.35 25.77 -9.80
C GLY A 148 -0.40 25.02 -8.87
N LYS A 149 -0.86 24.64 -7.69
CA LYS A 149 -0.11 23.81 -6.75
C LYS A 149 -0.32 22.32 -7.07
N GLU A 150 0.76 21.56 -7.11
CA GLU A 150 0.69 20.13 -7.27
C GLU A 150 0.21 19.48 -5.95
N ASP A 151 -0.76 18.58 -6.04
CA ASP A 151 -1.23 17.72 -4.94
C ASP A 151 -0.95 16.26 -5.28
N ILE A 152 -0.83 15.43 -4.24
CA ILE A 152 -0.59 13.99 -4.39
C ILE A 152 -1.69 13.24 -3.67
N ARG A 153 -2.30 12.30 -4.37
CA ARG A 153 -3.27 11.37 -3.82
C ARG A 153 -2.73 9.95 -3.88
N LEU A 154 -2.87 9.23 -2.79
CA LEU A 154 -2.56 7.81 -2.73
C LEU A 154 -3.88 7.04 -2.90
N ILE A 155 -3.96 6.19 -3.90
CA ILE A 155 -5.18 5.48 -4.28
C ILE A 155 -5.04 3.98 -4.00
N ASP A 156 -6.15 3.26 -4.06
CA ASP A 156 -6.24 1.80 -3.99
C ASP A 156 -5.88 1.19 -2.61
N TRP A 157 -6.66 1.55 -1.61
CA TRP A 157 -6.48 1.20 -0.20
C TRP A 157 -7.05 -0.18 0.19
N GLU A 158 -7.24 -1.09 -0.75
CA GLU A 158 -7.96 -2.34 -0.52
C GLU A 158 -7.20 -3.36 0.35
N TYR A 159 -5.88 -3.19 0.54
CA TYR A 159 -5.05 -3.99 1.44
C TYR A 159 -4.68 -3.28 2.75
N ALA A 160 -5.05 -2.02 2.89
CA ALA A 160 -4.61 -1.21 4.01
C ALA A 160 -5.05 -1.80 5.37
N GLY A 161 -4.16 -1.75 6.34
CA GLY A 161 -4.37 -2.29 7.68
C GLY A 161 -3.28 -1.86 8.65
N MET A 162 -3.39 -2.29 9.91
CA MET A 162 -2.37 -1.99 10.91
C MET A 162 -1.09 -2.77 10.63
N GLN A 163 0.02 -2.06 10.39
CA GLN A 163 1.32 -2.67 10.13
C GLN A 163 2.45 -1.68 10.49
N ASP A 164 3.70 -2.16 10.45
CA ASP A 164 4.89 -1.32 10.48
C ASP A 164 4.94 -0.43 9.23
N PRO A 165 5.07 0.91 9.38
CA PRO A 165 5.05 1.84 8.24
C PRO A 165 6.18 1.60 7.23
N HIS A 166 7.26 0.90 7.61
CA HIS A 166 8.36 0.57 6.69
C HIS A 166 7.95 -0.41 5.60
N VAL A 167 6.82 -1.13 5.77
CA VAL A 167 6.25 -2.00 4.74
C VAL A 167 5.90 -1.21 3.48
N ASP A 168 5.34 -0.01 3.61
CA ASP A 168 5.02 0.84 2.45
C ASP A 168 6.26 1.25 1.67
N ILE A 169 7.38 1.51 2.37
CA ILE A 169 8.65 1.83 1.71
C ILE A 169 9.20 0.61 0.98
N ALA A 170 9.09 -0.58 1.60
CA ALA A 170 9.53 -1.83 0.99
C ALA A 170 8.72 -2.15 -0.27
N MET A 171 7.39 -1.97 -0.22
CA MET A 171 6.51 -2.17 -1.38
C MET A 171 6.84 -1.23 -2.52
N PHE A 172 7.07 0.06 -2.23
CA PHE A 172 7.53 1.01 -3.25
C PHE A 172 8.82 0.53 -3.93
N CYS A 173 9.81 0.10 -3.14
CA CYS A 173 11.10 -0.38 -3.66
C CYS A 173 10.96 -1.62 -4.54
N ILE A 174 10.13 -2.59 -4.11
CA ILE A 174 9.92 -3.86 -4.83
C ILE A 174 9.29 -3.60 -6.19
N TYR A 175 8.22 -2.83 -6.25
CA TYR A 175 7.51 -2.56 -7.50
C TYR A 175 8.26 -1.60 -8.44
N ALA A 176 9.06 -0.70 -7.89
CA ALA A 176 9.99 0.11 -8.68
C ALA A 176 11.22 -0.69 -9.18
N LEU A 177 11.35 -1.97 -8.83
CA LEU A 177 12.49 -2.85 -9.17
C LEU A 177 13.84 -2.25 -8.77
N TYR A 178 13.91 -1.62 -7.61
CA TYR A 178 15.10 -0.91 -7.16
C TYR A 178 16.25 -1.84 -6.79
N ASN A 179 17.45 -1.47 -7.23
CA ASN A 179 18.69 -2.04 -6.70
C ASN A 179 19.01 -1.44 -5.30
N LYS A 180 19.98 -2.03 -4.60
CA LYS A 180 20.37 -1.60 -3.26
C LYS A 180 20.63 -0.09 -3.14
N ARG A 181 21.32 0.52 -4.11
CA ARG A 181 21.63 1.95 -4.07
C ARG A 181 20.37 2.83 -4.16
N GLN A 182 19.39 2.40 -4.94
CA GLN A 182 18.11 3.09 -5.07
C GLN A 182 17.26 2.90 -3.80
N VAL A 183 17.26 1.71 -3.21
CA VAL A 183 16.63 1.44 -1.90
C VAL A 183 17.23 2.35 -0.82
N ASP A 184 18.56 2.36 -0.68
CA ASP A 184 19.25 3.21 0.31
C ASP A 184 18.90 4.70 0.11
N ARG A 185 18.78 5.15 -1.15
CA ARG A 185 18.35 6.53 -1.46
C ARG A 185 16.93 6.79 -0.99
N LEU A 186 15.97 5.90 -1.29
CA LEU A 186 14.57 6.09 -0.90
C LEU A 186 14.41 6.12 0.62
N ILE A 187 15.09 5.22 1.33
CA ILE A 187 15.14 5.22 2.80
C ILE A 187 15.64 6.58 3.32
N ASN A 188 16.77 7.08 2.78
CA ASN A 188 17.30 8.39 3.17
C ASN A 188 16.32 9.54 2.90
N ILE A 189 15.57 9.49 1.79
CA ILE A 189 14.53 10.48 1.48
C ILE A 189 13.39 10.39 2.49
N TYR A 190 12.91 9.18 2.81
CA TYR A 190 11.83 9.00 3.77
C TYR A 190 12.21 9.48 5.18
N PHE A 191 13.41 9.19 5.65
CA PHE A 191 13.89 9.60 6.97
C PHE A 191 14.53 11.00 7.00
N GLU A 192 14.59 11.73 5.87
CA GLU A 192 15.21 13.07 5.77
C GLU A 192 16.67 13.12 6.21
N ASN A 193 17.42 12.03 5.99
CA ASN A 193 18.83 11.91 6.41
C ASN A 193 19.03 12.16 7.92
N LYS A 194 18.10 11.74 8.77
CA LYS A 194 18.21 11.83 10.24
C LYS A 194 18.99 10.66 10.80
#